data_e78cc2803936795c4f6d57dc21d5dab3
#
_entry.id   e78cc2803936795c4f6d57dc21d5dab3
#
_cell.length_a   1.000
_cell.length_b   1.000
_cell.length_c   1.000
_cell.angle_alpha   90.00
_cell.angle_beta   90.00
_cell.angle_gamma   90.00
#
_symmetry.space_group_name_H-M   'P 1'
#
loop_
_entity.id
_entity.type
_entity.pdbx_description
1 polymer ?
#
loop_
_entity_poly.entity_id
_entity_poly.type
_entity_poly.pdbx_seq_one_letter_code
_entity_poly.pdbx_strand_id
1 'polypeptide(L)'
;MKEKYQILIVEDDAQIRDGIEIYLKTQDYEVFKAKDGVEGLEVLREHQIHLAIIDVMMPRMDGIRMVMELRKEYDFPVIMLSAKSEEVDKIMGLNMGADDYVTKPFNPIILGAKVKALIRRSKGMGAGSEAVIAAGPF
;
A
#
# COMPACT_ATOMS: atom_id res chain seq x y z
N MET A 1 -1.44 -20.07 16.70
CA MET A 1 -1.38 -18.63 16.72
C MET A 1 -1.19 -18.07 15.32
N LYS A 2 -1.97 -17.10 14.95
CA LYS A 2 -1.89 -16.54 13.61
C LYS A 2 -0.94 -15.38 13.54
N GLU A 3 -0.16 -15.35 12.50
CA GLU A 3 0.66 -14.19 12.24
C GLU A 3 -0.20 -13.10 11.62
N LYS A 4 0.09 -11.88 11.99
CA LYS A 4 -0.62 -10.74 11.42
C LYS A 4 0.00 -10.36 10.09
N TYR A 5 -0.82 -9.86 9.18
CA TYR A 5 -0.30 -9.25 7.97
C TYR A 5 0.40 -7.96 8.33
N GLN A 6 1.50 -7.69 7.64
CA GLN A 6 2.35 -6.55 7.93
C GLN A 6 2.16 -5.49 6.86
N ILE A 7 1.77 -4.30 7.29
CA ILE A 7 1.45 -3.19 6.41
C ILE A 7 2.49 -2.09 6.60
N LEU A 8 3.05 -1.61 5.50
CA LEU A 8 3.95 -0.46 5.53
C LEU A 8 3.19 0.79 5.13
N ILE A 9 3.31 1.84 5.92
CA ILE A 9 2.73 3.14 5.60
C ILE A 9 3.86 4.12 5.34
N VAL A 10 3.90 4.70 4.15
CA VAL A 10 4.91 5.69 3.78
C VAL A 10 4.19 7.01 3.53
N GLU A 11 4.31 7.93 4.47
CA GLU A 11 3.58 9.18 4.47
C GLU A 11 4.35 10.18 5.32
N ASP A 12 4.65 11.37 4.77
CA ASP A 12 5.43 12.34 5.52
C ASP A 12 4.62 13.13 6.54
N ASP A 13 3.30 13.23 6.36
CA ASP A 13 2.45 13.90 7.33
C ASP A 13 2.19 12.95 8.51
N ALA A 14 2.69 13.35 9.68
CA ALA A 14 2.60 12.49 10.86
C ALA A 14 1.17 12.22 11.29
N GLN A 15 0.29 13.20 11.16
CA GLN A 15 -1.10 13.02 11.57
C GLN A 15 -1.81 11.99 10.69
N ILE A 16 -1.58 12.07 9.39
CA ILE A 16 -2.17 11.11 8.47
C ILE A 16 -1.58 9.74 8.72
N ARG A 17 -0.27 9.67 8.83
CA ARG A 17 0.43 8.40 9.05
C ARG A 17 -0.05 7.72 10.32
N ASP A 18 -0.11 8.48 11.41
CA ASP A 18 -0.51 7.91 12.69
C ASP A 18 -2.00 7.54 12.72
N GLY A 19 -2.81 8.33 12.03
CA GLY A 19 -4.24 8.00 11.93
C GLY A 19 -4.48 6.69 11.21
N ILE A 20 -3.76 6.47 10.12
CA ILE A 20 -3.87 5.20 9.39
C ILE A 20 -3.39 4.05 10.28
N GLU A 21 -2.28 4.24 10.97
CA GLU A 21 -1.75 3.22 11.86
C GLU A 21 -2.78 2.81 12.91
N ILE A 22 -3.38 3.80 13.57
CA ILE A 22 -4.34 3.51 14.62
C ILE A 22 -5.49 2.68 14.08
N TYR A 23 -6.03 3.07 12.92
CA TYR A 23 -7.15 2.34 12.36
C TYR A 23 -6.75 0.90 11.97
N LEU A 24 -5.62 0.74 11.31
CA LEU A 24 -5.21 -0.59 10.84
C LEU A 24 -4.92 -1.52 12.01
N LYS A 25 -4.42 -0.99 13.10
CA LYS A 25 -4.21 -1.83 14.29
C LYS A 25 -5.53 -2.34 14.85
N THR A 26 -6.61 -1.58 14.74
CA THR A 26 -7.92 -2.09 15.17
C THR A 26 -8.40 -3.21 14.27
N GLN A 27 -7.85 -3.34 13.07
CA GLN A 27 -8.20 -4.38 12.12
C GLN A 27 -7.22 -5.55 12.17
N ASP A 28 -6.39 -5.58 13.22
CA ASP A 28 -5.50 -6.70 13.51
C ASP A 28 -4.33 -6.81 12.53
N TYR A 29 -3.83 -5.69 12.05
CA TYR A 29 -2.62 -5.66 11.25
C TYR A 29 -1.45 -5.18 12.07
N GLU A 30 -0.26 -5.64 11.70
CA GLU A 30 0.97 -5.09 12.23
C GLU A 30 1.42 -3.99 11.29
N VAL A 31 1.83 -2.84 11.84
CA VAL A 31 2.09 -1.65 11.03
C VAL A 31 3.51 -1.18 11.20
N PHE A 32 4.16 -0.90 10.08
CA PHE A 32 5.47 -0.26 10.04
C PHE A 32 5.31 1.10 9.36
N LYS A 33 6.05 2.09 9.80
CA LYS A 33 5.88 3.45 9.31
C LYS A 33 7.17 4.00 8.75
N ALA A 34 7.07 4.79 7.71
CA ALA A 34 8.20 5.51 7.12
C ALA A 34 7.72 6.88 6.71
N LYS A 35 8.58 7.87 6.77
CA LYS A 35 8.19 9.24 6.46
C LYS A 35 8.53 9.65 5.03
N ASP A 36 9.27 8.82 4.31
CA ASP A 36 9.56 9.07 2.90
C ASP A 36 9.97 7.77 2.23
N GLY A 37 10.18 7.84 0.92
CA GLY A 37 10.49 6.65 0.15
C GLY A 37 11.81 5.99 0.51
N VAL A 38 12.79 6.80 0.89
CA VAL A 38 14.09 6.24 1.26
C VAL A 38 13.95 5.38 2.51
N GLU A 39 13.27 5.93 3.52
CA GLU A 39 13.03 5.20 4.75
C GLU A 39 12.16 3.98 4.51
N GLY A 40 11.17 4.12 3.62
CA GLY A 40 10.29 3.00 3.27
C GLY A 40 11.04 1.84 2.66
N LEU A 41 11.99 2.13 1.77
CA LEU A 41 12.80 1.08 1.16
C LEU A 41 13.67 0.38 2.20
N GLU A 42 14.12 1.12 3.22
CA GLU A 42 14.89 0.52 4.30
C GLU A 42 14.03 -0.46 5.10
N VAL A 43 12.79 -0.08 5.37
CA VAL A 43 11.88 -0.98 6.08
C VAL A 43 11.67 -2.27 5.29
N LEU A 44 11.56 -2.16 3.98
CA LEU A 44 11.37 -3.35 3.13
C LEU A 44 12.54 -4.31 3.21
N ARG A 45 13.73 -3.82 3.45
CA ARG A 45 14.89 -4.70 3.58
C ARG A 45 14.92 -5.45 4.89
N GLU A 46 14.26 -4.90 5.91
CA GLU A 46 14.35 -5.45 7.26
C GLU A 46 13.13 -6.23 7.70
N HIS A 47 12.00 -6.04 7.04
CA HIS A 47 10.75 -6.66 7.45
C HIS A 47 10.01 -7.21 6.24
N GLN A 48 9.28 -8.29 6.46
CA GLN A 48 8.40 -8.82 5.43
C GLN A 48 7.14 -7.97 5.39
N ILE A 49 6.86 -7.38 4.25
CA ILE A 49 5.69 -6.52 4.09
C ILE A 49 4.71 -7.20 3.14
N HIS A 50 3.43 -7.20 3.50
CA HIS A 50 2.39 -7.83 2.71
C HIS A 50 1.60 -6.84 1.88
N LEU A 51 1.66 -5.55 2.25
CA LEU A 51 0.98 -4.49 1.51
C LEU A 51 1.58 -3.16 1.93
N ALA A 52 1.73 -2.24 0.99
CA ALA A 52 2.22 -0.91 1.30
C ALA A 52 1.21 0.16 0.91
N ILE A 53 1.10 1.18 1.75
CA ILE A 53 0.29 2.38 1.48
C ILE A 53 1.29 3.51 1.34
N ILE A 54 1.36 4.11 0.15
CA ILE A 54 2.42 5.05 -0.18
C ILE A 54 1.85 6.36 -0.69
N ASP A 55 2.23 7.46 -0.02
CA ASP A 55 1.82 8.79 -0.46
C ASP A 55 2.57 9.17 -1.72
N VAL A 56 1.90 9.82 -2.66
CA VAL A 56 2.51 10.26 -3.90
C VAL A 56 3.53 11.37 -3.64
N MET A 57 3.14 12.38 -2.88
CA MET A 57 3.98 13.58 -2.69
C MET A 57 4.75 13.50 -1.40
N MET A 58 6.04 13.24 -1.49
CA MET A 58 6.91 13.16 -0.33
C MET A 58 8.27 13.76 -0.67
N PRO A 59 9.00 14.25 0.36
CA PRO A 59 10.36 14.73 0.12
C PRO A 59 11.30 13.58 -0.16
N ARG A 60 12.45 13.89 -0.68
CA ARG A 60 13.54 12.98 -1.02
C ARG A 60 13.19 12.01 -2.13
N MET A 61 12.23 11.13 -1.92
CA MET A 61 11.79 10.21 -2.97
C MET A 61 10.28 10.16 -2.94
N ASP A 62 9.64 10.58 -4.01
CA ASP A 62 8.18 10.57 -4.08
C ASP A 62 7.64 9.15 -4.22
N GLY A 63 6.33 9.01 -4.04
CA GLY A 63 5.71 7.69 -4.02
C GLY A 63 5.79 6.95 -5.33
N ILE A 64 5.68 7.66 -6.44
CA ILE A 64 5.76 7.02 -7.75
C ILE A 64 7.14 6.43 -7.96
N ARG A 65 8.18 7.18 -7.61
CA ARG A 65 9.54 6.70 -7.72
C ARG A 65 9.76 5.49 -6.81
N MET A 66 9.19 5.53 -5.61
CA MET A 66 9.32 4.42 -4.69
C MET A 66 8.67 3.16 -5.25
N VAL A 67 7.49 3.30 -5.87
CA VAL A 67 6.83 2.13 -6.46
C VAL A 67 7.69 1.55 -7.57
N MET A 68 8.28 2.40 -8.39
CA MET A 68 9.17 1.92 -9.45
C MET A 68 10.34 1.12 -8.86
N GLU A 69 10.92 1.63 -7.78
CA GLU A 69 12.06 0.95 -7.16
C GLU A 69 11.66 -0.36 -6.51
N LEU A 70 10.56 -0.36 -5.76
CA LEU A 70 10.18 -1.58 -5.06
C LEU A 70 9.71 -2.67 -6.03
N ARG A 71 9.14 -2.30 -7.16
CA ARG A 71 8.68 -3.30 -8.13
C ARG A 71 9.80 -4.07 -8.79
N LYS A 72 11.03 -3.61 -8.65
CA LYS A 72 12.18 -4.37 -9.14
C LYS A 72 12.39 -5.66 -8.34
N GLU A 73 11.91 -5.69 -7.10
CA GLU A 73 12.17 -6.82 -6.22
C GLU A 73 10.92 -7.38 -5.54
N TYR A 74 9.81 -6.64 -5.52
CA TYR A 74 8.64 -7.03 -4.75
C TYR A 74 7.39 -6.96 -5.61
N ASP A 75 6.42 -7.82 -5.29
CA ASP A 75 5.14 -7.84 -6.02
C ASP A 75 3.92 -7.72 -5.11
N PHE A 76 4.13 -7.37 -3.84
CA PHE A 76 2.99 -7.21 -2.94
C PHE A 76 2.12 -6.03 -3.37
N PRO A 77 0.84 -6.01 -2.97
CA PRO A 77 -0.06 -4.93 -3.38
C PRO A 77 0.34 -3.58 -2.80
N VAL A 78 0.10 -2.54 -3.59
CA VAL A 78 0.42 -1.16 -3.22
C VAL A 78 -0.81 -0.29 -3.44
N ILE A 79 -1.16 0.50 -2.42
CA ILE A 79 -2.19 1.53 -2.52
C ILE A 79 -1.51 2.88 -2.47
N MET A 80 -1.79 3.74 -3.45
CA MET A 80 -1.24 5.10 -3.45
C MET A 80 -2.22 6.05 -2.77
N LEU A 81 -1.69 7.00 -2.01
CA LEU A 81 -2.47 8.11 -1.46
C LEU A 81 -2.17 9.33 -2.30
N SER A 82 -3.19 10.01 -2.82
CA SER A 82 -2.97 11.16 -3.66
C SER A 82 -3.96 12.27 -3.36
N ALA A 83 -3.55 13.51 -3.62
CA ALA A 83 -4.45 14.63 -3.49
C ALA A 83 -5.45 14.61 -4.64
N LYS A 84 -6.59 15.24 -4.42
CA LYS A 84 -7.65 15.27 -5.40
C LYS A 84 -7.18 15.87 -6.72
N SER A 85 -6.25 16.83 -6.64
CA SER A 85 -5.77 17.52 -7.83
C SER A 85 -4.71 16.75 -8.60
N GLU A 86 -4.33 15.57 -8.15
CA GLU A 86 -3.22 14.82 -8.75
C GLU A 86 -3.69 13.67 -9.62
N GLU A 87 -4.58 13.98 -10.56
CA GLU A 87 -5.15 12.98 -11.44
C GLU A 87 -4.09 12.27 -12.27
N VAL A 88 -3.15 13.06 -12.79
CA VAL A 88 -2.07 12.49 -13.61
C VAL A 88 -1.21 11.55 -12.80
N ASP A 89 -0.95 11.90 -11.54
CA ASP A 89 -0.14 11.07 -10.67
C ASP A 89 -0.82 9.75 -10.35
N LYS A 90 -2.15 9.74 -10.25
CA LYS A 90 -2.89 8.50 -10.05
C LYS A 90 -2.67 7.55 -11.21
N ILE A 91 -2.80 8.07 -12.41
CA ILE A 91 -2.62 7.26 -13.61
C ILE A 91 -1.20 6.73 -13.68
N MET A 92 -0.21 7.59 -13.42
CA MET A 92 1.18 7.18 -13.45
C MET A 92 1.48 6.14 -12.40
N GLY A 93 0.93 6.31 -11.20
CA GLY A 93 1.14 5.34 -10.14
C GLY A 93 0.66 3.96 -10.53
N LEU A 94 -0.53 3.88 -11.11
CA LEU A 94 -1.08 2.61 -11.55
C LEU A 94 -0.25 2.00 -12.67
N ASN A 95 0.20 2.83 -13.61
CA ASN A 95 1.05 2.35 -14.69
C ASN A 95 2.41 1.86 -14.21
N MET A 96 2.89 2.41 -13.11
CA MET A 96 4.19 2.02 -12.56
C MET A 96 4.10 0.83 -11.62
N GLY A 97 2.90 0.34 -11.35
CA GLY A 97 2.77 -0.87 -10.56
C GLY A 97 1.93 -0.79 -9.29
N ALA A 98 1.28 0.33 -9.03
CA ALA A 98 0.34 0.41 -7.92
C ALA A 98 -0.92 -0.36 -8.27
N ASP A 99 -1.57 -0.92 -7.26
CA ASP A 99 -2.78 -1.72 -7.46
C ASP A 99 -4.05 -0.92 -7.28
N ASP A 100 -4.00 0.16 -6.52
CA ASP A 100 -5.16 0.99 -6.28
C ASP A 100 -4.69 2.33 -5.75
N TYR A 101 -5.62 3.24 -5.58
CA TYR A 101 -5.31 4.54 -4.99
C TYR A 101 -6.48 5.03 -4.16
N VAL A 102 -6.19 5.96 -3.25
CA VAL A 102 -7.20 6.60 -2.41
C VAL A 102 -6.91 8.09 -2.42
N THR A 103 -7.93 8.88 -2.67
CA THR A 103 -7.79 10.34 -2.75
C THR A 103 -7.94 10.97 -1.38
N LYS A 104 -7.05 11.88 -1.05
CA LYS A 104 -7.15 12.66 0.19
C LYS A 104 -8.14 13.81 0.01
N PRO A 105 -8.90 14.15 1.03
CA PRO A 105 -9.04 13.48 2.31
C PRO A 105 -9.81 12.18 2.14
N PHE A 106 -9.46 11.16 2.90
CA PHE A 106 -10.09 9.86 2.73
C PHE A 106 -10.74 9.39 4.03
N ASN A 107 -11.65 8.44 3.87
CA ASN A 107 -12.28 7.78 4.99
C ASN A 107 -11.45 6.56 5.35
N PRO A 108 -10.96 6.43 6.59
CA PRO A 108 -10.16 5.27 6.97
C PRO A 108 -10.86 3.94 6.73
N ILE A 109 -12.18 3.91 6.83
CA ILE A 109 -12.94 2.67 6.61
C ILE A 109 -12.82 2.24 5.16
N ILE A 110 -12.86 3.21 4.22
CA ILE A 110 -12.70 2.89 2.80
C ILE A 110 -11.29 2.40 2.53
N LEU A 111 -10.30 3.05 3.11
CA LEU A 111 -8.92 2.62 2.95
C LEU A 111 -8.75 1.20 3.49
N GLY A 112 -9.29 0.94 4.68
CA GLY A 112 -9.21 -0.39 5.29
C GLY A 112 -9.88 -1.46 4.45
N ALA A 113 -11.00 -1.12 3.81
CA ALA A 113 -11.68 -2.07 2.93
C ALA A 113 -10.81 -2.43 1.72
N LYS A 114 -10.10 -1.45 1.17
CA LYS A 114 -9.20 -1.71 0.06
C LYS A 114 -8.02 -2.56 0.48
N VAL A 115 -7.47 -2.30 1.67
CA VAL A 115 -6.39 -3.11 2.22
C VAL A 115 -6.84 -4.56 2.33
N LYS A 116 -7.99 -4.78 2.93
CA LYS A 116 -8.52 -6.12 3.13
C LYS A 116 -8.75 -6.83 1.79
N ALA A 117 -9.32 -6.13 0.83
CA ALA A 117 -9.61 -6.72 -0.47
C ALA A 117 -8.33 -7.12 -1.20
N LEU A 118 -7.31 -6.26 -1.16
CA LEU A 118 -6.06 -6.55 -1.85
C LEU A 118 -5.29 -7.67 -1.19
N ILE A 119 -5.29 -7.73 0.14
CA ILE A 119 -4.63 -8.83 0.84
C ILE A 119 -5.32 -10.14 0.53
N ARG A 120 -6.66 -10.14 0.54
CA ARG A 120 -7.42 -11.35 0.22
C ARG A 120 -7.13 -11.83 -1.19
N ARG A 121 -7.07 -10.92 -2.14
CA ARG A 121 -6.80 -11.26 -3.54
C ARG A 121 -5.38 -11.81 -3.70
N SER A 122 -4.42 -11.16 -3.07
CA SER A 122 -3.03 -11.60 -3.11
C SER A 122 -2.89 -12.99 -2.50
N LYS A 123 -3.54 -13.21 -1.37
CA LYS A 123 -3.51 -14.50 -0.70
C LYS A 123 -4.16 -15.58 -1.57
N GLY A 124 -5.28 -15.23 -2.19
CA GLY A 124 -5.97 -16.16 -3.07
C GLY A 124 -5.13 -16.54 -4.26
N MET A 125 -4.44 -15.56 -4.84
CA MET A 125 -3.56 -15.83 -5.97
C MET A 125 -2.40 -16.71 -5.56
N GLY A 126 -1.87 -16.47 -4.37
CA GLY A 126 -0.79 -17.29 -3.88
C GLY A 126 -1.23 -18.68 -3.52
N ALA A 127 -2.45 -18.82 -3.05
CA ALA A 127 -2.94 -20.10 -2.58
C ALA A 127 -3.44 -20.98 -3.71
N GLY A 128 -4.04 -20.37 -4.74
CA GLY A 128 -4.61 -21.18 -5.78
C GLY A 128 -4.79 -20.40 -7.04
N SER A 129 -3.94 -20.67 -8.01
CA SER A 129 -4.04 -19.98 -9.26
C SER A 129 -5.38 -20.22 -9.95
N GLU A 130 -5.97 -21.32 -9.67
CA GLU A 130 -7.27 -21.62 -10.26
C GLU A 130 -8.33 -20.62 -9.80
N ALA A 131 -8.19 -20.15 -8.58
CA ALA A 131 -9.13 -19.17 -8.09
C ALA A 131 -9.03 -17.89 -8.88
N VAL A 132 -7.83 -17.54 -9.25
CA VAL A 132 -7.61 -16.36 -10.06
C VAL A 132 -8.26 -16.50 -11.41
N ILE A 133 -8.09 -17.66 -11.98
CA ILE A 133 -8.65 -17.94 -13.29
C ILE A 133 -10.16 -17.86 -13.23
N ALA A 134 -10.72 -18.44 -12.23
CA ALA A 134 -12.17 -18.44 -12.11
C ALA A 134 -12.68 -17.04 -11.96
N ALA A 135 -11.99 -16.26 -11.23
CA ALA A 135 -12.42 -14.92 -11.02
C ALA A 135 -12.13 -14.10 -12.23
N GLY A 136 -11.23 -14.57 -12.98
CA GLY A 136 -10.77 -13.89 -14.04
C GLY A 136 -11.50 -12.78 -14.54
N PRO A 137 -12.44 -12.67 -14.79
CA PRO A 137 -12.89 -11.53 -15.43
C PRO A 137 -13.07 -10.43 -14.61
N PHE A 138 -12.98 -9.90 -14.59
CA PHE A 138 -13.31 -8.98 -13.96
C PHE A 138 -12.82 -8.46 -14.01
#